data_0e1172b65452335c74a068322175a1fd
#
_entry.id   0e1172b65452335c74a068322175a1fd
#
_cell.length_a   1.000
_cell.length_b   1.000
_cell.length_c   1.000
_cell.angle_alpha   90.00
_cell.angle_beta   90.00
_cell.angle_gamma   90.00
#
_symmetry.space_group_name_H-M   'P 1'
#
loop_
_entity.id
_entity.type
_entity.pdbx_description
1 polymer ?
#
loop_
_entity_poly.entity_id
_entity_poly.type
_entity_poly.pdbx_seq_one_letter_code
_entity_poly.pdbx_strand_id
1 'polypeptide(L)'
;MFGGSINEGTIDDVVAEARQAEADGFASYWAPNIFGHDALTALAIVGREVPRIELGTSVVPTYPRHPSAIAQQCLTVSAACGGRLTLGIGLSHKVVIENMLGMSYAKPVRHIRDYLSILGPLSRNEPVSYRGEDYSTNLALNAKGAPPFGIVVAALGPQMLKATAELADGTLTWCTGPNTLADFTVPTINAAAEAAGRPAPRVIAALPVCVTSDTEAAKGRAAKVFEIYGSLPSYRAMLDREGAAGAEDIAIIGSQDEVVDRILALAAIGVTDFAAVEFPGNPDEAVATREAIKQAMS
;
A
#
# COMPACT_ATOMS: atom_id res chain seq x y z
N MET A 1 5.48 -8.81 1.09
CA MET A 1 6.68 -8.14 1.66
C MET A 1 6.70 -6.67 1.23
N PHE A 2 7.18 -5.79 2.11
CA PHE A 2 7.37 -4.37 1.81
C PHE A 2 8.85 -4.13 1.45
N GLY A 3 9.10 -3.47 0.32
CA GLY A 3 10.45 -3.26 -0.21
C GLY A 3 11.09 -1.98 0.31
N GLY A 4 12.10 -2.08 1.16
CA GLY A 4 12.84 -0.96 1.74
C GLY A 4 13.89 -0.36 0.81
N SER A 5 14.55 -1.20 0.01
CA SER A 5 15.68 -0.81 -0.85
C SER A 5 15.36 0.28 -1.88
N ILE A 6 14.10 0.47 -2.21
CA ILE A 6 13.68 1.51 -3.17
C ILE A 6 13.98 2.94 -2.70
N ASN A 7 14.07 3.16 -1.39
CA ASN A 7 14.33 4.48 -0.82
C ASN A 7 15.82 4.76 -0.63
N GLU A 8 16.63 3.76 -0.32
CA GLU A 8 18.01 3.93 0.13
C GLU A 8 19.04 3.12 -0.69
N GLY A 9 18.58 2.11 -1.44
CA GLY A 9 19.41 1.24 -2.27
C GLY A 9 19.56 1.69 -3.71
N THR A 10 20.32 0.94 -4.47
CA THR A 10 20.40 1.03 -5.93
C THR A 10 19.25 0.27 -6.59
N ILE A 11 19.08 0.41 -7.91
CA ILE A 11 18.10 -0.41 -8.66
C ILE A 11 18.44 -1.90 -8.58
N ASP A 12 19.72 -2.26 -8.56
CA ASP A 12 20.15 -3.65 -8.40
C ASP A 12 19.79 -4.21 -7.02
N ASP A 13 19.85 -3.39 -5.96
CA ASP A 13 19.40 -3.77 -4.62
C ASP A 13 17.88 -4.02 -4.59
N VAL A 14 17.09 -3.17 -5.26
CA VAL A 14 15.63 -3.36 -5.38
C VAL A 14 15.29 -4.67 -6.10
N VAL A 15 16.01 -4.98 -7.19
CA VAL A 15 15.84 -6.25 -7.92
C VAL A 15 16.24 -7.44 -7.06
N ALA A 16 17.35 -7.34 -6.34
CA ALA A 16 17.84 -8.40 -5.46
C ALA A 16 16.86 -8.67 -4.30
N GLU A 17 16.32 -7.60 -3.67
CA GLU A 17 15.31 -7.70 -2.62
C GLU A 17 14.03 -8.37 -3.11
N ALA A 18 13.51 -7.98 -4.27
CA ALA A 18 12.32 -8.59 -4.87
C ALA A 18 12.56 -10.06 -5.27
N ARG A 19 13.75 -10.39 -5.77
CA ARG A 19 14.15 -11.77 -6.09
C ARG A 19 14.22 -12.63 -4.82
N GLN A 20 14.76 -12.08 -3.75
CA GLN A 20 14.79 -12.77 -2.45
C GLN A 20 13.37 -12.97 -1.90
N ALA A 21 12.50 -11.97 -2.00
CA ALA A 21 11.08 -12.10 -1.60
C ALA A 21 10.38 -13.22 -2.38
N GLU A 22 10.60 -13.32 -3.69
CA GLU A 22 10.05 -14.42 -4.49
C GLU A 22 10.62 -15.78 -4.07
N ALA A 23 11.92 -15.85 -3.77
CA ALA A 23 12.57 -17.08 -3.33
C ALA A 23 12.09 -17.54 -1.95
N ASP A 24 11.78 -16.59 -1.06
CA ASP A 24 11.21 -16.84 0.27
C ASP A 24 9.72 -17.24 0.22
N GLY A 25 9.08 -17.21 -0.95
CA GLY A 25 7.69 -17.61 -1.16
C GLY A 25 6.65 -16.51 -0.92
N PHE A 26 7.05 -15.24 -0.80
CA PHE A 26 6.11 -14.14 -0.69
C PHE A 26 5.21 -14.05 -1.94
N ALA A 27 3.90 -13.87 -1.73
CA ALA A 27 2.93 -13.71 -2.80
C ALA A 27 3.09 -12.36 -3.53
N SER A 28 3.51 -11.30 -2.82
CA SER A 28 3.60 -9.95 -3.37
C SER A 28 4.78 -9.14 -2.79
N TYR A 29 5.32 -8.23 -3.60
CA TYR A 29 6.35 -7.26 -3.24
C TYR A 29 5.80 -5.83 -3.42
N TRP A 30 5.80 -5.03 -2.35
CA TRP A 30 5.20 -3.70 -2.32
C TRP A 30 6.27 -2.62 -2.21
N ALA A 31 6.38 -1.77 -3.23
CA ALA A 31 7.36 -0.69 -3.30
C ALA A 31 6.74 0.66 -2.87
N PRO A 32 7.26 1.31 -1.81
CA PRO A 32 6.87 2.68 -1.48
C PRO A 32 7.36 3.68 -2.53
N ASN A 33 6.65 4.81 -2.68
CA ASN A 33 7.08 5.90 -3.55
C ASN A 33 7.20 7.19 -2.72
N ILE A 34 8.33 7.37 -2.06
CA ILE A 34 8.62 8.53 -1.23
C ILE A 34 9.53 9.49 -2.01
N PHE A 35 10.82 9.57 -1.69
CA PHE A 35 11.79 10.46 -2.33
C PHE A 35 13.01 9.71 -2.90
N GLY A 36 13.00 8.37 -2.88
CA GLY A 36 14.00 7.52 -3.51
C GLY A 36 13.72 7.30 -5.00
N HIS A 37 13.95 6.08 -5.48
CA HIS A 37 13.62 5.73 -6.86
C HIS A 37 12.12 5.79 -7.14
N ASP A 38 11.74 6.14 -8.38
CA ASP A 38 10.34 6.06 -8.82
C ASP A 38 9.87 4.60 -8.80
N ALA A 39 8.85 4.32 -7.99
CA ALA A 39 8.39 2.96 -7.74
C ALA A 39 7.95 2.24 -9.03
N LEU A 40 7.18 2.91 -9.88
CA LEU A 40 6.67 2.29 -11.12
C LEU A 40 7.80 1.99 -12.10
N THR A 41 8.77 2.89 -12.23
CA THR A 41 9.95 2.66 -13.08
C THR A 41 10.78 1.50 -12.56
N ALA A 42 11.04 1.45 -11.24
CA ALA A 42 11.76 0.34 -10.61
C ALA A 42 11.00 -0.99 -10.79
N LEU A 43 9.68 -1.00 -10.56
CA LEU A 43 8.87 -2.20 -10.74
C LEU A 43 8.78 -2.69 -12.19
N ALA A 44 8.94 -1.83 -13.19
CA ALA A 44 9.06 -2.28 -14.58
C ALA A 44 10.34 -3.12 -14.80
N ILE A 45 11.44 -2.74 -14.16
CA ILE A 45 12.72 -3.47 -14.20
C ILE A 45 12.57 -4.78 -13.41
N VAL A 46 12.11 -4.70 -12.16
CA VAL A 46 11.85 -5.88 -11.32
C VAL A 46 10.96 -6.88 -12.05
N GLY A 47 9.88 -6.42 -12.70
CA GLY A 47 8.94 -7.29 -13.41
C GLY A 47 9.53 -8.07 -14.58
N ARG A 48 10.63 -7.58 -15.16
CA ARG A 48 11.42 -8.30 -16.19
C ARG A 48 12.38 -9.31 -15.60
N GLU A 49 12.89 -9.03 -14.41
CA GLU A 49 13.95 -9.83 -13.75
C GLU A 49 13.39 -10.90 -12.80
N VAL A 50 12.21 -10.66 -12.22
CA VAL A 50 11.56 -11.52 -11.21
C VAL A 50 10.20 -11.98 -11.76
N PRO A 51 10.05 -13.27 -12.15
CA PRO A 51 9.00 -13.68 -13.08
C PRO A 51 7.64 -14.01 -12.45
N ARG A 52 7.51 -14.25 -11.14
CA ARG A 52 6.29 -14.82 -10.56
C ARG A 52 5.58 -13.92 -9.55
N ILE A 53 6.31 -13.23 -8.68
CA ILE A 53 5.76 -12.43 -7.58
C ILE A 53 4.85 -11.30 -8.09
N GLU A 54 3.72 -11.07 -7.42
CA GLU A 54 2.90 -9.87 -7.66
C GLU A 54 3.70 -8.62 -7.27
N LEU A 55 3.57 -7.55 -8.05
CA LEU A 55 4.25 -6.28 -7.83
C LEU A 55 3.24 -5.21 -7.49
N GLY A 56 3.40 -4.54 -6.36
CA GLY A 56 2.52 -3.47 -5.92
C GLY A 56 3.25 -2.19 -5.57
N THR A 57 2.54 -1.07 -5.60
CA THR A 57 3.04 0.19 -5.03
C THR A 57 2.34 0.52 -3.73
N SER A 58 3.08 1.02 -2.71
CA SER A 58 2.57 1.32 -1.38
C SER A 58 3.06 2.68 -0.85
N VAL A 59 2.60 3.80 -1.39
CA VAL A 59 1.71 4.03 -2.52
C VAL A 59 2.22 5.18 -3.37
N VAL A 60 1.80 5.26 -4.63
CA VAL A 60 2.16 6.39 -5.50
C VAL A 60 1.25 7.58 -5.19
N PRO A 61 1.81 8.80 -4.93
CA PRO A 61 1.02 10.01 -4.74
C PRO A 61 0.26 10.43 -6.00
N THR A 62 -1.03 10.79 -5.84
CA THR A 62 -1.90 11.17 -6.97
C THR A 62 -1.68 12.60 -7.47
N TYR A 63 -1.41 13.55 -6.55
CA TYR A 63 -1.36 14.98 -6.91
C TYR A 63 -0.32 15.35 -7.97
N PRO A 64 0.93 14.84 -7.93
CA PRO A 64 1.92 15.23 -8.93
C PRO A 64 1.77 14.50 -10.28
N ARG A 65 0.78 13.64 -10.43
CA ARG A 65 0.59 12.82 -11.64
C ARG A 65 -0.86 12.85 -12.12
N HIS A 66 -1.06 13.28 -13.36
CA HIS A 66 -2.39 13.17 -13.98
C HIS A 66 -2.83 11.71 -14.11
N PRO A 67 -4.13 11.35 -13.88
CA PRO A 67 -4.60 9.97 -13.92
C PRO A 67 -4.36 9.27 -15.27
N SER A 68 -4.34 9.98 -16.39
CA SER A 68 -3.99 9.39 -17.69
C SER A 68 -2.49 9.08 -17.83
N ALA A 69 -1.63 9.91 -17.22
CA ALA A 69 -0.19 9.70 -17.26
C ALA A 69 0.22 8.46 -16.42
N ILE A 70 -0.35 8.32 -15.21
CA ILE A 70 -0.09 7.15 -14.39
C ILE A 70 -0.70 5.89 -15.02
N ALA A 71 -1.89 5.98 -15.64
CA ALA A 71 -2.49 4.84 -16.35
C ALA A 71 -1.57 4.34 -17.48
N GLN A 72 -1.04 5.26 -18.30
CA GLN A 72 -0.10 4.90 -19.37
C GLN A 72 1.18 4.25 -18.83
N GLN A 73 1.74 4.79 -17.73
CA GLN A 73 2.91 4.24 -17.07
C GLN A 73 2.60 2.84 -16.53
N CYS A 74 1.48 2.66 -15.82
CA CYS A 74 1.08 1.36 -15.25
C CYS A 74 0.77 0.30 -16.31
N LEU A 75 0.15 0.65 -17.43
CA LEU A 75 -0.02 -0.28 -18.55
C LEU A 75 1.34 -0.74 -19.11
N THR A 76 2.32 0.17 -19.15
CA THR A 76 3.69 -0.19 -19.56
C THR A 76 4.34 -1.14 -18.56
N VAL A 77 4.22 -0.88 -17.26
CA VAL A 77 4.70 -1.78 -16.19
C VAL A 77 3.98 -3.12 -16.24
N SER A 78 2.67 -3.11 -16.41
CA SER A 78 1.86 -4.33 -16.52
C SER A 78 2.28 -5.19 -17.71
N ALA A 79 2.57 -4.58 -18.85
CA ALA A 79 3.14 -5.28 -20.00
C ALA A 79 4.53 -5.86 -19.69
N ALA A 80 5.39 -5.12 -18.97
CA ALA A 80 6.72 -5.57 -18.59
C ALA A 80 6.70 -6.76 -17.63
N CYS A 81 5.75 -6.79 -16.69
CA CYS A 81 5.63 -7.86 -15.68
C CYS A 81 4.56 -8.92 -16.02
N GLY A 82 3.96 -8.90 -17.21
CA GLY A 82 2.97 -9.91 -17.61
C GLY A 82 1.67 -9.88 -16.83
N GLY A 83 1.19 -8.70 -16.43
CA GLY A 83 -0.07 -8.49 -15.73
C GLY A 83 -0.03 -8.64 -14.22
N ARG A 84 1.16 -8.75 -13.61
CA ARG A 84 1.33 -8.93 -12.16
C ARG A 84 1.39 -7.62 -11.38
N LEU A 85 0.89 -6.51 -11.93
CA LEU A 85 0.89 -5.20 -11.28
C LEU A 85 -0.42 -4.96 -10.53
N THR A 86 -0.31 -4.53 -9.27
CA THR A 86 -1.37 -3.85 -8.52
C THR A 86 -0.89 -2.44 -8.18
N LEU A 87 -1.60 -1.44 -8.70
CA LEU A 87 -1.29 -0.04 -8.43
C LEU A 87 -1.91 0.40 -7.10
N GLY A 88 -1.08 0.64 -6.09
CA GLY A 88 -1.49 1.36 -4.89
C GLY A 88 -1.27 2.86 -5.05
N ILE A 89 -2.32 3.63 -4.86
CA ILE A 89 -2.29 5.11 -4.89
C ILE A 89 -2.72 5.71 -3.57
N GLY A 90 -2.27 6.94 -3.31
CA GLY A 90 -2.65 7.69 -2.12
C GLY A 90 -2.55 9.20 -2.33
N LEU A 91 -3.11 9.94 -1.39
CA LEU A 91 -3.16 11.39 -1.43
C LEU A 91 -1.87 12.06 -0.93
N SER A 92 -0.93 11.27 -0.38
CA SER A 92 0.17 11.81 0.40
C SER A 92 -0.34 12.64 1.60
N HIS A 93 0.42 13.60 2.08
CA HIS A 93 0.09 14.41 3.25
C HIS A 93 -0.01 15.88 2.87
N LYS A 94 -0.92 16.60 3.54
CA LYS A 94 -1.13 18.03 3.26
C LYS A 94 0.17 18.82 3.29
N VAL A 95 1.04 18.55 4.27
CA VAL A 95 2.35 19.22 4.39
C VAL A 95 3.25 18.96 3.19
N VAL A 96 3.23 17.76 2.61
CA VAL A 96 4.01 17.44 1.40
C VAL A 96 3.41 18.14 0.18
N ILE A 97 2.10 18.00 0.00
CA ILE A 97 1.42 18.52 -1.20
C ILE A 97 1.45 20.05 -1.24
N GLU A 98 1.15 20.72 -0.11
CA GLU A 98 1.09 22.18 -0.08
C GLU A 98 2.47 22.83 0.10
N ASN A 99 3.27 22.36 1.07
CA ASN A 99 4.51 23.05 1.42
C ASN A 99 5.70 22.62 0.55
N MET A 100 5.78 21.34 0.15
CA MET A 100 6.91 20.86 -0.64
C MET A 100 6.65 20.94 -2.16
N LEU A 101 5.41 20.65 -2.58
CA LEU A 101 5.06 20.60 -4.02
C LEU A 101 4.31 21.85 -4.51
N GLY A 102 3.86 22.75 -3.62
CA GLY A 102 3.14 23.98 -3.99
C GLY A 102 1.76 23.72 -4.63
N MET A 103 1.16 22.56 -4.37
CA MET A 103 -0.13 22.16 -4.92
C MET A 103 -1.23 22.28 -3.85
N SER A 104 -2.50 22.36 -4.26
CA SER A 104 -3.63 22.44 -3.32
C SER A 104 -4.05 21.07 -2.85
N TYR A 105 -4.18 20.87 -1.53
CA TYR A 105 -4.74 19.66 -0.91
C TYR A 105 -6.25 19.77 -0.60
N ALA A 106 -6.92 20.75 -1.22
CA ALA A 106 -8.35 20.97 -0.98
C ALA A 106 -9.20 19.80 -1.52
N LYS A 107 -10.29 19.47 -0.78
CA LYS A 107 -11.32 18.50 -1.18
C LYS A 107 -10.77 17.12 -1.62
N PRO A 108 -9.98 16.43 -0.77
CA PRO A 108 -9.26 15.20 -1.14
C PRO A 108 -10.18 14.05 -1.59
N VAL A 109 -11.40 13.95 -1.06
CA VAL A 109 -12.36 12.91 -1.50
C VAL A 109 -12.89 13.18 -2.91
N ARG A 110 -13.11 14.45 -3.28
CA ARG A 110 -13.50 14.82 -4.65
C ARG A 110 -12.35 14.51 -5.62
N HIS A 111 -11.15 14.94 -5.26
CA HIS A 111 -9.94 14.64 -6.04
C HIS A 111 -9.81 13.15 -6.34
N ILE A 112 -9.91 12.27 -5.33
CA ILE A 112 -9.74 10.83 -5.55
C ILE A 112 -10.89 10.25 -6.39
N ARG A 113 -12.12 10.75 -6.25
CA ARG A 113 -13.25 10.31 -7.07
C ARG A 113 -13.06 10.65 -8.55
N ASP A 114 -12.69 11.89 -8.87
CA ASP A 114 -12.40 12.28 -10.24
C ASP A 114 -11.22 11.47 -10.80
N TYR A 115 -10.18 11.29 -9.98
CA TYR A 115 -8.99 10.53 -10.34
C TYR A 115 -9.32 9.08 -10.71
N LEU A 116 -10.07 8.38 -9.85
CA LEU A 116 -10.45 6.98 -10.07
C LEU A 116 -11.45 6.81 -11.20
N SER A 117 -12.35 7.78 -11.41
CA SER A 117 -13.29 7.76 -12.55
C SER A 117 -12.59 7.81 -13.91
N ILE A 118 -11.39 8.37 -13.95
CA ILE A 118 -10.52 8.37 -15.15
C ILE A 118 -9.61 7.15 -15.16
N LEU A 119 -8.97 6.84 -14.04
CA LEU A 119 -7.99 5.77 -13.95
C LEU A 119 -8.61 4.39 -14.14
N GLY A 120 -9.82 4.13 -13.60
CA GLY A 120 -10.48 2.84 -13.65
C GLY A 120 -10.73 2.31 -15.08
N PRO A 121 -11.36 3.05 -16.00
CA PRO A 121 -11.45 2.63 -17.39
C PRO A 121 -10.08 2.44 -18.05
N LEU A 122 -9.16 3.40 -17.84
CA LEU A 122 -7.84 3.34 -18.44
C LEU A 122 -6.99 2.16 -17.94
N SER A 123 -7.19 1.70 -16.69
CA SER A 123 -6.49 0.52 -16.17
C SER A 123 -6.83 -0.77 -16.94
N ARG A 124 -7.98 -0.80 -17.59
CA ARG A 124 -8.44 -1.89 -18.45
C ARG A 124 -8.22 -1.63 -19.95
N ASN A 125 -7.43 -0.57 -20.25
CA ASN A 125 -7.16 -0.12 -21.63
C ASN A 125 -8.45 0.27 -22.39
N GLU A 126 -9.49 0.74 -21.67
CA GLU A 126 -10.75 1.23 -22.20
C GLU A 126 -10.68 2.76 -22.42
N PRO A 127 -11.41 3.29 -23.42
CA PRO A 127 -11.50 4.73 -23.59
C PRO A 127 -12.25 5.38 -22.44
N VAL A 128 -11.89 6.63 -22.11
CA VAL A 128 -12.55 7.41 -21.08
C VAL A 128 -12.99 8.77 -21.62
N SER A 129 -14.22 9.15 -21.28
CA SER A 129 -14.74 10.52 -21.44
C SER A 129 -15.36 10.93 -20.12
N TYR A 130 -14.63 11.73 -19.36
CA TYR A 130 -15.02 12.16 -18.01
C TYR A 130 -14.84 13.66 -17.85
N ARG A 131 -15.79 14.32 -17.19
CA ARG A 131 -15.72 15.75 -16.85
C ARG A 131 -16.06 15.90 -15.36
N GLY A 132 -15.04 16.06 -14.54
CA GLY A 132 -15.13 16.39 -13.11
C GLY A 132 -14.73 17.83 -12.81
N GLU A 133 -14.66 18.14 -11.53
CA GLU A 133 -14.25 19.47 -11.06
C GLU A 133 -12.72 19.61 -10.95
N ASP A 134 -12.02 18.53 -10.55
CA ASP A 134 -10.56 18.53 -10.41
C ASP A 134 -9.86 17.99 -11.66
N TYR A 135 -10.51 17.04 -12.37
CA TYR A 135 -9.99 16.44 -13.59
C TYR A 135 -11.03 16.30 -14.68
N SER A 136 -10.59 16.50 -15.93
CA SER A 136 -11.40 16.23 -17.12
C SER A 136 -10.53 15.56 -18.17
N THR A 137 -11.03 14.47 -18.78
CA THR A 137 -10.25 13.66 -19.72
C THR A 137 -11.16 13.07 -20.80
N ASN A 138 -10.73 13.17 -22.04
CA ASN A 138 -11.38 12.51 -23.18
C ASN A 138 -10.29 11.91 -24.08
N LEU A 139 -9.93 10.63 -23.81
CA LEU A 139 -8.89 9.93 -24.56
C LEU A 139 -9.04 8.41 -24.47
N ALA A 140 -8.31 7.72 -25.33
CA ALA A 140 -8.00 6.30 -25.23
C ALA A 140 -6.49 6.11 -25.21
N LEU A 141 -6.00 5.19 -24.38
CA LEU A 141 -4.61 4.74 -24.44
C LEU A 141 -4.50 3.58 -25.46
N ASN A 142 -3.31 3.42 -26.02
CA ASN A 142 -3.01 2.32 -26.93
C ASN A 142 -1.73 1.61 -26.49
N ALA A 143 -1.78 0.98 -25.32
CA ALA A 143 -0.71 0.15 -24.81
C ALA A 143 -0.91 -1.29 -25.31
N LYS A 144 -0.45 -1.56 -26.52
CA LYS A 144 -0.66 -2.85 -27.18
C LYS A 144 -0.08 -4.01 -26.38
N GLY A 145 -0.91 -4.99 -26.06
CA GLY A 145 -0.52 -6.20 -25.33
C GLY A 145 -0.31 -5.99 -23.82
N ALA A 146 -0.66 -4.81 -23.28
CA ALA A 146 -0.64 -4.59 -21.86
C ALA A 146 -1.87 -5.21 -21.17
N PRO A 147 -1.70 -6.16 -20.25
CA PRO A 147 -2.82 -6.66 -19.45
C PRO A 147 -3.39 -5.55 -18.54
N PRO A 148 -4.67 -5.63 -18.15
CA PRO A 148 -5.22 -4.78 -17.10
C PRO A 148 -4.42 -4.88 -15.80
N PHE A 149 -4.52 -3.85 -14.96
CA PHE A 149 -3.93 -3.86 -13.62
C PHE A 149 -4.97 -3.49 -12.56
N GLY A 150 -4.80 -4.04 -11.35
CA GLY A 150 -5.64 -3.72 -10.20
C GLY A 150 -5.28 -2.37 -9.58
N ILE A 151 -6.25 -1.76 -8.87
CA ILE A 151 -6.09 -0.47 -8.20
C ILE A 151 -6.50 -0.60 -6.74
N VAL A 152 -5.59 -0.25 -5.82
CA VAL A 152 -5.90 -0.11 -4.39
C VAL A 152 -5.57 1.31 -3.92
N VAL A 153 -6.31 1.80 -2.93
CA VAL A 153 -6.18 3.18 -2.45
C VAL A 153 -5.78 3.18 -0.97
N ALA A 154 -4.83 4.01 -0.58
CA ALA A 154 -4.53 4.28 0.82
C ALA A 154 -5.69 5.09 1.44
N ALA A 155 -6.68 4.40 2.00
CA ALA A 155 -7.91 4.97 2.52
C ALA A 155 -8.06 4.70 4.02
N LEU A 156 -8.16 5.75 4.83
CA LEU A 156 -8.30 5.65 6.29
C LEU A 156 -9.67 6.16 6.78
N GLY A 157 -10.16 7.28 6.25
CA GLY A 157 -11.43 7.85 6.68
C GLY A 157 -12.65 7.25 5.97
N PRO A 158 -13.88 7.35 6.55
CA PRO A 158 -15.07 6.67 6.03
C PRO A 158 -15.46 7.11 4.62
N GLN A 159 -15.32 8.38 4.29
CA GLN A 159 -15.63 8.89 2.94
C GLN A 159 -14.61 8.42 1.90
N MET A 160 -13.34 8.26 2.29
CA MET A 160 -12.29 7.74 1.43
C MET A 160 -12.49 6.23 1.21
N LEU A 161 -12.78 5.47 2.26
CA LEU A 161 -13.13 4.04 2.17
C LEU A 161 -14.34 3.81 1.26
N LYS A 162 -15.37 4.67 1.38
CA LYS A 162 -16.54 4.61 0.49
C LYS A 162 -16.18 4.86 -0.97
N ALA A 163 -15.42 5.92 -1.27
CA ALA A 163 -14.97 6.22 -2.63
C ALA A 163 -14.10 5.08 -3.20
N THR A 164 -13.24 4.49 -2.37
CA THR A 164 -12.41 3.34 -2.71
C THR A 164 -13.25 2.13 -3.06
N ALA A 165 -14.23 1.78 -2.23
CA ALA A 165 -15.12 0.64 -2.44
C ALA A 165 -15.95 0.76 -3.73
N GLU A 166 -16.38 1.96 -4.07
CA GLU A 166 -17.18 2.25 -5.26
C GLU A 166 -16.35 2.22 -6.56
N LEU A 167 -15.05 2.60 -6.52
CA LEU A 167 -14.28 2.94 -7.72
C LEU A 167 -12.95 2.21 -7.88
N ALA A 168 -12.48 1.48 -6.86
CA ALA A 168 -11.22 0.74 -6.86
C ALA A 168 -11.40 -0.72 -6.43
N ASP A 169 -10.35 -1.52 -6.42
CA ASP A 169 -10.41 -2.95 -6.13
C ASP A 169 -10.11 -3.26 -4.66
N GLY A 170 -9.72 -2.27 -3.88
CA GLY A 170 -9.44 -2.44 -2.46
C GLY A 170 -8.71 -1.27 -1.81
N THR A 171 -8.38 -1.46 -0.54
CA THR A 171 -7.61 -0.50 0.24
C THR A 171 -6.28 -1.08 0.70
N LEU A 172 -5.29 -0.21 0.89
CA LEU A 172 -4.03 -0.50 1.55
C LEU A 172 -3.89 0.44 2.75
N THR A 173 -3.75 -0.11 3.95
CA THR A 173 -3.58 0.66 5.17
C THR A 173 -2.15 0.58 5.68
N TRP A 174 -1.68 1.67 6.27
CA TRP A 174 -0.45 1.74 7.03
C TRP A 174 -0.75 2.26 8.43
N CYS A 175 -0.07 1.77 9.44
CA CYS A 175 -0.26 2.18 10.84
C CYS A 175 -1.74 2.20 11.27
N THR A 176 -2.50 1.18 10.90
CA THR A 176 -3.87 0.95 11.35
C THR A 176 -3.90 -0.36 12.11
N GLY A 177 -4.17 -0.31 13.42
CA GLY A 177 -4.12 -1.47 14.30
C GLY A 177 -5.27 -2.47 14.09
N PRO A 178 -5.16 -3.68 14.65
CA PRO A 178 -6.11 -4.78 14.42
C PRO A 178 -7.54 -4.47 14.88
N ASN A 179 -7.73 -3.75 16.00
CA ASN A 179 -9.07 -3.37 16.45
C ASN A 179 -9.74 -2.39 15.47
N THR A 180 -8.97 -1.39 14.99
CA THR A 180 -9.45 -0.44 13.99
C THR A 180 -9.75 -1.12 12.65
N LEU A 181 -8.94 -2.10 12.24
CA LEU A 181 -9.22 -2.91 11.06
C LEU A 181 -10.52 -3.69 11.22
N ALA A 182 -10.71 -4.39 12.35
CA ALA A 182 -11.87 -5.23 12.64
C ALA A 182 -13.18 -4.42 12.78
N ASP A 183 -13.14 -3.34 13.56
CA ASP A 183 -14.36 -2.64 14.00
C ASP A 183 -14.74 -1.49 13.07
N PHE A 184 -13.83 -1.04 12.20
CA PHE A 184 -14.07 0.12 11.37
C PHE A 184 -13.69 -0.09 9.90
N THR A 185 -12.43 -0.39 9.57
CA THR A 185 -11.97 -0.38 8.18
C THR A 185 -12.65 -1.45 7.34
N VAL A 186 -12.57 -2.72 7.78
CA VAL A 186 -13.15 -3.87 7.06
C VAL A 186 -14.66 -3.75 6.92
N PRO A 187 -15.45 -3.52 7.99
CA PRO A 187 -16.89 -3.41 7.84
C PRO A 187 -17.31 -2.20 7.00
N THR A 188 -16.61 -1.07 7.11
CA THR A 188 -16.95 0.14 6.34
C THR A 188 -16.74 -0.06 4.84
N ILE A 189 -15.60 -0.63 4.42
CA ILE A 189 -15.31 -0.81 3.00
C ILE A 189 -16.19 -1.92 2.39
N ASN A 190 -16.45 -3.01 3.13
CA ASN A 190 -17.30 -4.10 2.67
C ASN A 190 -18.74 -3.65 2.49
N ALA A 191 -19.33 -2.94 3.47
CA ALA A 191 -20.69 -2.41 3.37
C ALA A 191 -20.83 -1.41 2.20
N ALA A 192 -19.81 -0.60 1.94
CA ALA A 192 -19.82 0.33 0.82
C ALA A 192 -19.71 -0.38 -0.53
N ALA A 193 -18.91 -1.45 -0.63
CA ALA A 193 -18.80 -2.26 -1.85
C ALA A 193 -20.11 -3.01 -2.14
N GLU A 194 -20.73 -3.62 -1.12
CA GLU A 194 -22.02 -4.28 -1.23
C GLU A 194 -23.11 -3.30 -1.70
N ALA A 195 -23.19 -2.12 -1.07
CA ALA A 195 -24.14 -1.07 -1.46
C ALA A 195 -23.93 -0.57 -2.91
N ALA A 196 -22.70 -0.66 -3.42
CA ALA A 196 -22.36 -0.30 -4.80
C ALA A 196 -22.49 -1.48 -5.79
N GLY A 197 -22.90 -2.67 -5.33
CA GLY A 197 -22.99 -3.89 -6.14
C GLY A 197 -21.64 -4.38 -6.66
N ARG A 198 -20.56 -4.11 -5.93
CA ARG A 198 -19.20 -4.52 -6.30
C ARG A 198 -18.74 -5.76 -5.52
N PRO A 199 -17.78 -6.52 -6.06
CA PRO A 199 -17.15 -7.61 -5.33
C PRO A 199 -16.53 -7.14 -4.00
N ALA A 200 -16.32 -8.08 -3.07
CA ALA A 200 -15.61 -7.83 -1.84
C ALA A 200 -14.20 -7.26 -2.15
N PRO A 201 -13.82 -6.12 -1.56
CA PRO A 201 -12.56 -5.45 -1.86
C PRO A 201 -11.37 -6.17 -1.20
N ARG A 202 -10.19 -6.06 -1.78
CA ARG A 202 -8.94 -6.39 -1.08
C ARG A 202 -8.75 -5.43 0.09
N VAL A 203 -8.36 -5.97 1.24
CA VAL A 203 -7.94 -5.18 2.41
C VAL A 203 -6.50 -5.58 2.74
N ILE A 204 -5.58 -4.73 2.34
CA ILE A 204 -4.15 -4.94 2.52
C ILE A 204 -3.73 -4.18 3.77
N ALA A 205 -3.32 -4.88 4.83
CA ALA A 205 -2.81 -4.25 6.04
C ALA A 205 -1.28 -4.23 6.03
N ALA A 206 -0.68 -3.07 6.24
CA ALA A 206 0.75 -2.92 6.43
C ALA A 206 1.04 -2.49 7.88
N LEU A 207 1.85 -3.28 8.59
CA LEU A 207 2.27 -3.01 9.96
C LEU A 207 3.76 -3.29 10.15
N PRO A 208 4.42 -2.58 11.08
CA PRO A 208 5.78 -2.91 11.48
C PRO A 208 5.84 -4.27 12.17
N VAL A 209 6.87 -5.07 11.83
CA VAL A 209 7.07 -6.42 12.39
C VAL A 209 8.50 -6.58 12.88
N CYS A 210 8.67 -7.14 14.08
CA CYS A 210 9.98 -7.48 14.62
C CYS A 210 9.89 -8.66 15.61
N VAL A 211 10.61 -9.73 15.33
CA VAL A 211 10.85 -10.81 16.30
C VAL A 211 12.03 -10.45 17.18
N THR A 212 11.83 -10.42 18.49
CA THR A 212 12.88 -10.07 19.44
C THR A 212 12.54 -10.55 20.85
N SER A 213 13.55 -10.81 21.67
CA SER A 213 13.40 -11.03 23.11
C SER A 213 13.42 -9.72 23.93
N ASP A 214 13.90 -8.61 23.33
CA ASP A 214 13.91 -7.28 23.94
C ASP A 214 12.81 -6.40 23.34
N THR A 215 11.58 -6.67 23.75
CA THR A 215 10.38 -5.98 23.24
C THR A 215 10.38 -4.50 23.59
N GLU A 216 10.95 -4.09 24.71
CA GLU A 216 11.03 -2.67 25.11
C GLU A 216 11.98 -1.88 24.22
N ALA A 217 13.16 -2.43 23.89
CA ALA A 217 14.06 -1.80 22.94
C ALA A 217 13.43 -1.70 21.54
N ALA A 218 12.72 -2.74 21.10
CA ALA A 218 12.02 -2.73 19.79
C ALA A 218 10.90 -1.70 19.77
N LYS A 219 10.07 -1.58 20.81
CA LYS A 219 9.05 -0.53 20.93
C LYS A 219 9.68 0.86 20.91
N GLY A 220 10.74 1.08 21.69
CA GLY A 220 11.47 2.35 21.67
C GLY A 220 12.06 2.71 20.31
N ARG A 221 12.47 1.72 19.53
CA ARG A 221 12.90 1.88 18.12
C ARG A 221 11.72 2.22 17.21
N ALA A 222 10.61 1.50 17.32
CA ALA A 222 9.40 1.76 16.56
C ALA A 222 8.86 3.18 16.82
N ALA A 223 8.82 3.63 18.07
CA ALA A 223 8.41 4.98 18.45
C ALA A 223 9.24 6.06 17.75
N LYS A 224 10.56 5.86 17.59
CA LYS A 224 11.44 6.81 16.89
C LYS A 224 11.30 6.74 15.37
N VAL A 225 11.33 5.53 14.80
CA VAL A 225 11.31 5.34 13.35
C VAL A 225 9.99 5.80 12.75
N PHE A 226 8.89 5.58 13.46
CA PHE A 226 7.54 5.86 12.97
C PHE A 226 6.88 7.08 13.64
N GLU A 227 7.65 7.91 14.35
CA GLU A 227 7.17 9.08 15.11
C GLU A 227 6.27 10.02 14.29
N ILE A 228 6.63 10.25 13.03
CA ILE A 228 5.91 11.19 12.16
C ILE A 228 4.43 10.81 11.99
N TYR A 229 4.09 9.52 11.98
CA TYR A 229 2.71 9.07 11.80
C TYR A 229 1.81 9.42 12.98
N GLY A 230 2.36 9.55 14.18
CA GLY A 230 1.63 10.03 15.36
C GLY A 230 1.16 11.49 15.24
N SER A 231 1.82 12.30 14.41
CA SER A 231 1.53 13.74 14.21
C SER A 231 0.62 14.01 13.00
N LEU A 232 0.48 13.07 12.07
CA LEU A 232 -0.32 13.24 10.87
C LEU A 232 -1.82 12.99 11.17
N PRO A 233 -2.73 13.94 10.91
CA PRO A 233 -4.13 13.86 11.38
C PRO A 233 -4.87 12.58 10.98
N SER A 234 -4.66 12.07 9.78
CA SER A 234 -5.33 10.86 9.29
C SER A 234 -4.86 9.60 10.04
N TYR A 235 -3.57 9.50 10.36
CA TYR A 235 -3.03 8.39 11.14
C TYR A 235 -3.33 8.54 12.62
N ARG A 236 -3.26 9.76 13.18
CA ARG A 236 -3.66 10.03 14.56
C ARG A 236 -5.10 9.57 14.82
N ALA A 237 -6.01 9.83 13.90
CA ALA A 237 -7.38 9.36 14.01
C ALA A 237 -7.51 7.82 14.04
N MET A 238 -6.65 7.08 13.37
CA MET A 238 -6.62 5.61 13.42
C MET A 238 -6.01 5.11 14.73
N LEU A 239 -4.91 5.72 15.17
CA LEU A 239 -4.29 5.40 16.45
C LEU A 239 -5.22 5.73 17.65
N ASP A 240 -5.94 6.85 17.60
CA ASP A 240 -6.95 7.21 18.63
C ASP A 240 -8.09 6.18 18.68
N ARG A 241 -8.56 5.72 17.51
CA ARG A 241 -9.58 4.66 17.42
C ARG A 241 -9.07 3.34 17.97
N GLU A 242 -7.81 3.03 17.75
CA GLU A 242 -7.15 1.84 18.28
C GLU A 242 -6.92 1.92 19.80
N GLY A 243 -6.90 3.11 20.37
CA GLY A 243 -6.47 3.36 21.75
C GLY A 243 -4.95 3.36 21.91
N ALA A 244 -4.22 3.60 20.83
CA ALA A 244 -2.76 3.57 20.78
C ALA A 244 -2.14 4.96 20.92
N ALA A 245 -1.07 5.09 21.68
CA ALA A 245 -0.31 6.33 21.81
C ALA A 245 0.48 6.64 20.53
N GLY A 246 1.07 5.63 19.91
CA GLY A 246 1.83 5.75 18.69
C GLY A 246 1.90 4.45 17.90
N ALA A 247 2.74 4.45 16.86
CA ALA A 247 2.92 3.29 15.99
C ALA A 247 3.58 2.09 16.71
N GLU A 248 4.30 2.33 17.79
CA GLU A 248 4.91 1.31 18.65
C GLU A 248 3.89 0.38 19.32
N ASP A 249 2.68 0.88 19.59
CA ASP A 249 1.61 0.11 20.23
C ASP A 249 0.90 -0.85 19.27
N ILE A 250 0.92 -0.52 17.97
CA ILE A 250 0.31 -1.34 16.92
C ILE A 250 1.30 -2.23 16.18
N ALA A 251 2.60 -2.03 16.40
CA ALA A 251 3.64 -2.86 15.82
C ALA A 251 3.53 -4.31 16.32
N ILE A 252 3.77 -5.27 15.45
CA ILE A 252 3.79 -6.69 15.76
C ILE A 252 5.19 -7.03 16.27
N ILE A 253 5.37 -6.96 17.59
CA ILE A 253 6.65 -7.20 18.28
C ILE A 253 6.45 -8.34 19.28
N GLY A 254 7.38 -9.28 19.39
CA GLY A 254 7.36 -10.37 20.34
C GLY A 254 8.27 -11.53 19.95
N SER A 255 8.07 -12.68 20.59
CA SER A 255 8.66 -13.96 20.19
C SER A 255 8.17 -14.38 18.80
N GLN A 256 8.81 -15.38 18.20
CA GLN A 256 8.41 -15.92 16.91
C GLN A 256 6.96 -16.37 16.90
N ASP A 257 6.54 -17.16 17.90
CA ASP A 257 5.16 -17.67 17.98
C ASP A 257 4.13 -16.54 18.14
N GLU A 258 4.40 -15.55 19.00
CA GLU A 258 3.52 -14.38 19.17
C GLU A 258 3.37 -13.56 17.87
N VAL A 259 4.45 -13.39 17.13
CA VAL A 259 4.42 -12.67 15.83
C VAL A 259 3.61 -13.44 14.81
N VAL A 260 3.81 -14.77 14.70
CA VAL A 260 3.03 -15.64 13.81
C VAL A 260 1.55 -15.58 14.14
N ASP A 261 1.19 -15.77 15.41
CA ASP A 261 -0.21 -15.76 15.86
C ASP A 261 -0.90 -14.41 15.56
N ARG A 262 -0.21 -13.31 15.81
CA ARG A 262 -0.74 -11.96 15.54
C ARG A 262 -0.92 -11.70 14.03
N ILE A 263 -0.03 -12.20 13.17
CA ILE A 263 -0.18 -12.10 11.70
C ILE A 263 -1.39 -12.92 11.25
N LEU A 264 -1.51 -14.16 11.70
CA LEU A 264 -2.62 -15.04 11.35
C LEU A 264 -3.97 -14.51 11.84
N ALA A 265 -4.01 -13.85 13.00
CA ALA A 265 -5.23 -13.23 13.53
C ALA A 265 -5.78 -12.12 12.62
N LEU A 266 -4.96 -11.46 11.80
CA LEU A 266 -5.43 -10.44 10.86
C LEU A 266 -6.37 -11.04 9.79
N ALA A 267 -6.15 -12.25 9.35
CA ALA A 267 -7.03 -12.92 8.39
C ALA A 267 -8.45 -13.15 8.97
N ALA A 268 -8.55 -13.47 10.27
CA ALA A 268 -9.82 -13.71 10.93
C ALA A 268 -10.71 -12.46 11.03
N ILE A 269 -10.14 -11.27 10.94
CA ILE A 269 -10.86 -10.00 10.97
C ILE A 269 -11.14 -9.42 9.56
N GLY A 270 -10.85 -10.19 8.50
CA GLY A 270 -11.16 -9.83 7.12
C GLY A 270 -10.05 -9.08 6.37
N VAL A 271 -8.82 -9.06 6.90
CA VAL A 271 -7.63 -8.66 6.13
C VAL A 271 -7.34 -9.73 5.08
N THR A 272 -7.25 -9.34 3.83
CA THR A 272 -7.00 -10.29 2.72
C THR A 272 -5.52 -10.49 2.44
N ASP A 273 -4.72 -9.47 2.73
CA ASP A 273 -3.28 -9.46 2.48
C ASP A 273 -2.55 -8.74 3.61
N PHE A 274 -1.41 -9.26 4.02
CA PHE A 274 -0.55 -8.62 5.00
C PHE A 274 0.79 -8.21 4.37
N ALA A 275 1.10 -6.92 4.38
CA ALA A 275 2.36 -6.35 3.91
C ALA A 275 3.29 -6.09 5.10
N ALA A 276 4.10 -7.06 5.47
CA ALA A 276 5.03 -6.94 6.59
C ALA A 276 6.10 -5.88 6.32
N VAL A 277 6.24 -4.92 7.23
CA VAL A 277 7.31 -3.91 7.25
C VAL A 277 8.31 -4.29 8.32
N GLU A 278 9.34 -5.00 7.92
CA GLU A 278 10.40 -5.47 8.83
C GLU A 278 11.23 -4.28 9.36
N PHE A 279 11.43 -4.21 10.70
CA PHE A 279 12.24 -3.15 11.31
C PHE A 279 13.20 -3.71 12.38
N PRO A 280 14.04 -4.70 12.04
CA PRO A 280 14.96 -5.32 12.97
C PRO A 280 16.01 -4.31 13.50
N GLY A 281 16.51 -4.55 14.69
CA GLY A 281 17.61 -3.75 15.29
C GLY A 281 18.99 -4.36 15.04
N ASN A 282 19.05 -5.61 14.59
CA ASN A 282 20.28 -6.35 14.33
C ASN A 282 20.04 -7.49 13.34
N PRO A 283 21.09 -8.12 12.78
CA PRO A 283 20.96 -9.20 11.81
C PRO A 283 20.20 -10.43 12.31
N ASP A 284 20.33 -10.81 13.59
CA ASP A 284 19.64 -11.97 14.15
C ASP A 284 18.12 -11.74 14.22
N GLU A 285 17.71 -10.54 14.63
CA GLU A 285 16.29 -10.12 14.57
C GLU A 285 15.77 -10.10 13.12
N ALA A 286 16.57 -9.70 12.15
CA ALA A 286 16.18 -9.71 10.75
C ALA A 286 15.88 -11.13 10.25
N VAL A 287 16.75 -12.08 10.55
CA VAL A 287 16.56 -13.49 10.19
C VAL A 287 15.33 -14.05 10.89
N ALA A 288 15.21 -13.86 12.22
CA ALA A 288 14.09 -14.38 13.00
C ALA A 288 12.74 -13.79 12.54
N THR A 289 12.70 -12.49 12.25
CA THR A 289 11.49 -11.81 11.75
C THR A 289 11.08 -12.36 10.39
N ARG A 290 12.02 -12.54 9.46
CA ARG A 290 11.76 -13.11 8.15
C ARG A 290 11.22 -14.55 8.26
N GLU A 291 11.80 -15.38 9.12
CA GLU A 291 11.33 -16.76 9.33
C GLU A 291 9.92 -16.80 9.95
N ALA A 292 9.61 -15.93 10.92
CA ALA A 292 8.25 -15.84 11.48
C ALA A 292 7.22 -15.47 10.41
N ILE A 293 7.52 -14.49 9.54
CA ILE A 293 6.63 -14.11 8.45
C ILE A 293 6.43 -15.27 7.46
N LYS A 294 7.50 -16.00 7.12
CA LYS A 294 7.43 -17.19 6.26
C LYS A 294 6.58 -18.30 6.91
N GLN A 295 6.70 -18.51 8.19
CA GLN A 295 5.89 -19.48 8.94
C GLN A 295 4.41 -19.11 8.91
N ALA A 296 4.07 -17.83 9.00
CA ALA A 296 2.69 -17.36 8.91
C ALA A 296 2.07 -17.49 7.50
N MET A 297 2.87 -17.75 6.45
CA MET A 297 2.40 -18.00 5.09
C MET A 297 2.13 -19.47 4.78
N SER A 298 2.60 -20.40 5.65
CA SER A 298 2.46 -21.86 5.47
C SER A 298 1.16 -22.40 6.08
#